data_955c377d6d8b2974f0f4ca7c2e14fb53
#
_entry.id   955c377d6d8b2974f0f4ca7c2e14fb53
#
_cell.length_a   1.000
_cell.length_b   1.000
_cell.length_c   1.000
_cell.angle_alpha   90.00
_cell.angle_beta   90.00
_cell.angle_gamma   90.00
#
_symmetry.space_group_name_H-M   'P 1'
#
loop_
_entity.id
_entity.type
_entity.pdbx_description
1 polymer ?
#
loop_
_entity_poly.entity_id
_entity_poly.type
_entity_poly.pdbx_seq_one_letter_code
_entity_poly.pdbx_strand_id
1 'polypeptide(L)'
;MAKARSKKPPVVASVPERAKAARKIAELFQPGVRIALTTHVNADGDGAGSEVGLWRLLTEYGVRAVITNPTPFPQRYRFLLDG
;
A
#
# COMPACT_ATOMS: atom_id res chain seq x y z
N MET A 1 -13.82 29.33 -6.98
CA MET A 1 -13.95 28.62 -6.77
C MET A 1 -14.02 27.82 -6.26
N ALA A 2 -13.84 27.75 -6.13
CA ALA A 2 -13.93 26.74 -5.85
C ALA A 2 -14.31 26.21 -4.88
N LYS A 3 -14.53 26.29 -4.43
CA LYS A 3 -15.00 25.76 -3.68
C LYS A 3 -15.93 25.01 -3.42
N ALA A 4 -16.56 25.38 -3.36
CA ALA A 4 -17.72 24.58 -3.18
C ALA A 4 -17.52 23.15 -3.50
N ARG A 5 -16.71 22.86 -4.39
CA ARG A 5 -16.52 21.49 -4.71
C ARG A 5 -15.93 20.68 -3.59
N SER A 6 -15.43 21.33 -2.58
CA SER A 6 -14.92 20.60 -1.45
C SER A 6 -16.00 19.85 -0.70
N LYS A 7 -17.26 20.17 -0.94
CA LYS A 7 -18.35 19.44 -0.33
C LYS A 7 -18.66 18.13 -1.01
N LYS A 8 -18.14 17.94 -2.18
CA LYS A 8 -18.38 16.71 -2.89
C LYS A 8 -17.50 15.63 -2.36
N PRO A 9 -17.91 14.39 -2.50
CA PRO A 9 -17.03 13.30 -2.12
C PRO A 9 -15.75 13.40 -2.91
N PRO A 10 -14.64 12.96 -2.32
CA PRO A 10 -13.39 12.95 -3.04
C PRO A 10 -13.53 12.12 -4.28
N VAL A 11 -12.90 12.55 -5.32
CA VAL A 11 -12.88 11.82 -6.55
C VAL A 11 -11.48 11.32 -6.77
N VAL A 12 -11.33 10.48 -7.76
CA VAL A 12 -10.04 9.96 -8.10
C VAL A 12 -9.14 11.12 -8.52
N ALA A 13 -7.97 11.19 -7.94
CA ALA A 13 -7.03 12.24 -8.26
C ALA A 13 -6.60 12.15 -9.72
N SER A 14 -6.25 13.27 -10.30
CA SER A 14 -5.76 13.31 -11.67
C SER A 14 -4.46 12.52 -11.77
N VAL A 15 -4.08 12.14 -12.99
CA VAL A 15 -2.84 11.42 -13.20
C VAL A 15 -1.63 12.21 -12.68
N PRO A 16 -1.50 13.52 -12.98
CA PRO A 16 -0.38 14.29 -12.42
C PRO A 16 -0.40 14.35 -10.90
N GLU A 17 -1.59 14.48 -10.31
CA GLU A 17 -1.69 14.51 -8.84
C GLU A 17 -1.28 13.18 -8.23
N ARG A 18 -1.69 12.07 -8.84
CA ARG A 18 -1.32 10.76 -8.34
C ARG A 18 0.18 10.53 -8.47
N ALA A 19 0.76 10.95 -9.57
CA ALA A 19 2.19 10.80 -9.77
C ALA A 19 2.97 11.60 -8.74
N LYS A 20 2.51 12.81 -8.44
CA LYS A 20 3.17 13.64 -7.45
C LYS A 20 3.08 13.01 -6.06
N ALA A 21 1.90 12.51 -5.70
CA ALA A 21 1.71 11.85 -4.41
C ALA A 21 2.58 10.59 -4.31
N ALA A 22 2.63 9.82 -5.39
CA ALA A 22 3.43 8.61 -5.41
C ALA A 22 4.92 8.93 -5.22
N ARG A 23 5.39 10.00 -5.84
CA ARG A 23 6.78 10.39 -5.67
C ARG A 23 7.09 10.78 -4.23
N LYS A 24 6.16 11.50 -3.60
CA LYS A 24 6.35 11.88 -2.19
C LYS A 24 6.41 10.66 -1.29
N ILE A 25 5.54 9.71 -1.54
CA ILE A 25 5.54 8.47 -0.75
C ILE A 25 6.83 7.70 -1.01
N ALA A 26 7.25 7.64 -2.26
CA ALA A 26 8.44 6.89 -2.63
C ALA A 26 9.69 7.46 -1.94
N GLU A 27 9.71 8.76 -1.66
CA GLU A 27 10.83 9.37 -0.97
C GLU A 27 11.03 8.80 0.43
N LEU A 28 9.99 8.23 1.01
CA LEU A 28 10.08 7.63 2.33
C LEU A 28 10.69 6.24 2.29
N PHE A 29 10.74 5.63 1.12
CA PHE A 29 11.18 4.25 0.97
C PHE A 29 12.67 4.19 0.70
N GLN A 30 13.45 4.44 1.72
CA GLN A 30 14.91 4.43 1.63
C GLN A 30 15.46 3.15 2.21
N PRO A 31 16.60 2.65 1.71
CA PRO A 31 17.24 1.48 2.30
C PRO A 31 17.43 1.67 3.79
N GLY A 32 17.09 0.65 4.56
CA GLY A 32 17.22 0.72 6.01
C GLY A 32 15.99 1.22 6.74
N VAL A 33 15.05 1.82 6.04
CA VAL A 33 13.80 2.23 6.65
C VAL A 33 12.93 1.01 6.90
N ARG A 34 12.18 1.03 7.99
CA ARG A 34 11.25 -0.05 8.31
C ARG A 34 9.83 0.42 8.06
N ILE A 35 9.06 -0.41 7.40
CA ILE A 35 7.70 -0.08 7.02
C ILE A 35 6.78 -1.23 7.39
N ALA A 36 5.69 -0.90 8.05
CA ALA A 36 4.65 -1.88 8.34
C ALA A 36 3.55 -1.74 7.31
N LEU A 37 3.18 -2.84 6.69
CA LEU A 37 2.09 -2.88 5.73
C LEU A 37 0.90 -3.55 6.39
N THR A 38 -0.26 -2.96 6.25
CA THR A 38 -1.46 -3.50 6.86
C THR A 38 -2.66 -3.29 5.95
N THR A 39 -3.69 -4.08 6.14
CA THR A 39 -4.95 -3.91 5.45
C THR A 39 -6.07 -4.09 6.47
N HIS A 40 -7.32 -4.09 6.02
CA HIS A 40 -8.45 -4.20 6.93
C HIS A 40 -8.56 -5.63 7.50
N VAL A 41 -9.42 -5.78 8.51
CA VAL A 41 -9.67 -7.10 9.10
C VAL A 41 -10.20 -8.05 8.03
N ASN A 42 -9.85 -9.31 8.14
CA ASN A 42 -10.28 -10.34 7.18
C ASN A 42 -9.92 -9.92 5.76
N ALA A 43 -8.64 -9.74 5.53
CA ALA A 43 -8.14 -9.29 4.23
C ALA A 43 -8.71 -10.14 3.10
N ASP A 44 -9.14 -9.47 2.03
CA ASP A 44 -9.60 -10.15 0.84
C ASP A 44 -8.44 -10.31 -0.15
N GLY A 45 -8.75 -10.86 -1.32
CA GLY A 45 -7.70 -11.12 -2.31
C GLY A 45 -7.03 -9.85 -2.79
N ASP A 46 -7.80 -8.77 -2.91
CA ASP A 46 -7.24 -7.50 -3.35
C ASP A 46 -6.28 -6.95 -2.29
N GLY A 47 -6.70 -6.95 -1.03
CA GLY A 47 -5.84 -6.47 0.05
C GLY A 47 -4.59 -7.32 0.21
N ALA A 48 -4.75 -8.64 0.21
CA ALA A 48 -3.62 -9.55 0.37
C ALA A 48 -2.65 -9.42 -0.81
N GLY A 49 -3.18 -9.34 -2.02
CA GLY A 49 -2.33 -9.20 -3.20
C GLY A 49 -1.57 -7.90 -3.22
N SER A 50 -2.23 -6.82 -2.85
CA SER A 50 -1.58 -5.51 -2.80
C SER A 50 -0.47 -5.47 -1.76
N GLU A 51 -0.73 -6.04 -0.58
CA GLU A 51 0.29 -6.09 0.46
C GLU A 51 1.52 -6.87 0.03
N VAL A 52 1.31 -8.05 -0.52
CA VAL A 52 2.44 -8.90 -0.89
C VAL A 52 3.21 -8.28 -2.06
N GLY A 53 2.49 -7.70 -3.03
CA GLY A 53 3.14 -7.04 -4.14
C GLY A 53 4.04 -5.91 -3.69
N LEU A 54 3.54 -5.06 -2.81
CA LEU A 54 4.32 -3.95 -2.30
C LEU A 54 5.47 -4.46 -1.41
N TRP A 55 5.21 -5.47 -0.59
CA TRP A 55 6.25 -6.07 0.25
C TRP A 55 7.43 -6.57 -0.58
N ARG A 56 7.15 -7.26 -1.68
CA ARG A 56 8.20 -7.77 -2.55
C ARG A 56 8.98 -6.64 -3.20
N LEU A 57 8.26 -5.64 -3.67
CA LEU A 57 8.89 -4.49 -4.32
C LEU A 57 9.81 -3.76 -3.34
N LEU A 58 9.32 -3.47 -2.15
CA LEU A 58 10.11 -2.77 -1.14
C LEU A 58 11.34 -3.58 -0.73
N THR A 59 11.17 -4.89 -0.61
CA THR A 59 12.28 -5.76 -0.25
C THR A 59 13.39 -5.67 -1.29
N GLU A 60 13.02 -5.61 -2.56
CA GLU A 60 14.01 -5.48 -3.63
C GLU A 60 14.79 -4.17 -3.54
N TYR A 61 14.16 -3.14 -3.02
CA TYR A 61 14.83 -1.84 -2.87
C TYR A 61 15.56 -1.70 -1.55
N GLY A 62 15.64 -2.77 -0.79
CA GLY A 62 16.36 -2.72 0.48
C GLY A 62 15.57 -2.12 1.63
N VAL A 63 14.28 -1.94 1.46
CA VAL A 63 13.41 -1.43 2.51
C VAL A 63 12.91 -2.62 3.33
N ARG A 64 12.91 -2.48 4.64
CA ARG A 64 12.44 -3.54 5.53
C ARG A 64 10.95 -3.43 5.72
N ALA A 65 10.21 -4.23 4.98
CA ALA A 65 8.76 -4.21 5.03
C ALA A 65 8.25 -5.43 5.80
N VAL A 66 7.29 -5.21 6.66
CA VAL A 66 6.65 -6.26 7.45
C VAL A 66 5.15 -6.17 7.23
N ILE A 67 4.53 -7.30 6.95
CA ILE A 67 3.07 -7.36 6.83
C ILE A 67 2.51 -7.62 8.21
N THR A 68 1.68 -6.72 8.70
CA THR A 68 1.07 -6.86 10.02
C THR A 68 -0.40 -6.46 9.92
N ASN A 69 -1.26 -7.44 9.96
CA ASN A 69 -2.70 -7.22 9.81
C ASN A 69 -3.42 -7.41 11.13
N PRO A 70 -4.60 -6.79 11.30
CA PRO A 70 -5.39 -6.98 12.53
C PRO A 70 -5.91 -8.40 12.68
N THR A 71 -5.99 -9.17 11.58
CA THR A 71 -6.37 -10.57 11.63
C THR A 71 -5.29 -11.38 10.90
N PRO A 72 -5.23 -12.70 11.16
CA PRO A 72 -4.22 -13.52 10.48
C PRO A 72 -4.36 -13.43 8.96
N PHE A 73 -3.24 -13.55 8.29
CA PHE A 73 -3.22 -13.55 6.83
C PHE A 73 -4.10 -14.70 6.33
N PRO A 74 -5.01 -14.46 5.36
CA PRO A 74 -5.96 -15.50 4.94
C PRO A 74 -5.25 -16.73 4.40
N GLN A 75 -5.68 -17.88 4.88
CA GLN A 75 -5.08 -19.14 4.50
C GLN A 75 -5.08 -19.34 2.99
N ARG A 76 -6.17 -18.99 2.34
CA ARG A 76 -6.32 -19.21 0.89
C ARG A 76 -5.32 -18.43 0.06
N TYR A 77 -4.74 -17.36 0.63
CA TYR A 77 -3.81 -16.51 -0.09
C TYR A 77 -2.37 -16.67 0.38
N ARG A 78 -2.12 -17.63 1.28
CA ARG A 78 -0.77 -17.80 1.81
C ARG A 78 0.25 -18.16 0.74
N PHE A 79 -0.20 -18.72 -0.36
CA PHE A 79 0.71 -19.05 -1.46
C PHE A 79 1.41 -17.81 -2.01
N LEU A 80 0.82 -16.63 -1.82
CA LEU A 80 1.44 -15.38 -2.28
C LEU A 80 2.73 -15.07 -1.53
N LEU A 81 2.85 -15.59 -0.30
CA LEU A 81 4.03 -15.33 0.52
C LEU A 81 5.19 -16.23 0.15
N ASP A 82 4.93 -17.30 -0.57
CA ASP A 82 5.94 -18.25 -0.97
C ASP A 82 6.65 -17.77 -2.24
N GLY A 83 7.86 -18.14 -2.39
CA GLY A 83 8.60 -17.83 -3.58
C GLY A 83 9.07 -16.43 -3.69
#